data_e44a862f4a06c79d4159c0ec968a3b6a
#
_entry.id   e44a862f4a06c79d4159c0ec968a3b6a
#
_cell.length_a   1.000
_cell.length_b   1.000
_cell.length_c   1.000
_cell.angle_alpha   90.00
_cell.angle_beta   90.00
_cell.angle_gamma   90.00
#
_symmetry.space_group_name_H-M   'P 1'
#
loop_
_entity.id
_entity.type
_entity.pdbx_description
1 polymer ?
#
loop_
_entity_poly.entity_id
_entity_poly.type
_entity_poly.pdbx_seq_one_letter_code
_entity_poly.pdbx_strand_id
1 'polypeptide(L)'
;YVGDSFYLSKVAVGLKEKTIVFCGVSFMGESAKILNPEKTVLMPDMAADCPRAHMASAETIEKIRSEYDDLAVVCYINSTAELKRHSDVCVTSSNAVKIVKALPNKNIFFIPDRNLAHYIAGLVPEKNFIYNEGFCIVHEYMEVEEIQAAKAEHPEAEVLSHPECPAKVLELSDFVGSTSEIIAQAGKSDAKEFIICTESGVLYELQKRN
;
A
#
# COMPACT_ATOMS: atom_id res chain seq x y z
N TYR A 1 18.62 0.68 -8.86
CA TYR A 1 17.16 0.68 -9.05
C TYR A 1 16.50 1.45 -7.91
N VAL A 2 15.42 2.18 -8.22
CA VAL A 2 14.57 2.89 -7.27
C VAL A 2 13.13 2.53 -7.60
N GLY A 3 12.28 2.32 -6.58
CA GLY A 3 10.89 1.93 -6.80
C GLY A 3 10.14 1.62 -5.51
N ASP A 4 8.86 1.27 -5.66
CA ASP A 4 7.95 0.97 -4.57
C ASP A 4 8.19 -0.39 -3.89
N SER A 5 7.34 -0.67 -2.89
CA SER A 5 7.46 -1.82 -1.99
C SER A 5 7.58 -3.18 -2.68
N PHE A 6 6.96 -3.39 -3.82
CA PHE A 6 6.95 -4.68 -4.50
C PHE A 6 7.69 -4.68 -5.84
N TYR A 7 7.76 -3.54 -6.50
CA TYR A 7 8.49 -3.39 -7.77
C TYR A 7 9.95 -3.82 -7.64
N LEU A 8 10.66 -3.35 -6.60
CA LEU A 8 12.07 -3.69 -6.37
C LEU A 8 12.26 -5.19 -6.11
N SER A 9 11.35 -5.83 -5.39
CA SER A 9 11.40 -7.29 -5.18
C SER A 9 11.24 -8.07 -6.47
N LYS A 10 10.40 -7.61 -7.40
CA LYS A 10 10.27 -8.18 -8.76
C LYS A 10 11.50 -7.93 -9.62
N VAL A 11 12.08 -6.73 -9.56
CA VAL A 11 13.34 -6.44 -10.25
C VAL A 11 14.43 -7.41 -9.80
N ALA A 12 14.53 -7.66 -8.49
CA ALA A 12 15.49 -8.57 -7.91
C ALA A 12 15.42 -9.99 -8.50
N VAL A 13 14.23 -10.47 -8.89
CA VAL A 13 14.06 -11.78 -9.55
C VAL A 13 14.81 -11.86 -10.88
N GLY A 14 14.78 -10.79 -11.67
CA GLY A 14 15.42 -10.73 -12.99
C GLY A 14 16.93 -10.50 -12.97
N LEU A 15 17.53 -10.19 -11.81
CA LEU A 15 18.96 -9.93 -11.69
C LEU A 15 19.78 -11.23 -11.69
N LYS A 16 20.97 -11.20 -12.30
CA LYS A 16 21.92 -12.31 -12.31
C LYS A 16 22.76 -12.40 -11.03
N GLU A 17 22.85 -11.29 -10.30
CA GLU A 17 23.62 -11.16 -9.08
C GLU A 17 23.04 -12.06 -7.98
N LYS A 18 23.94 -12.74 -7.28
CA LYS A 18 23.58 -13.63 -6.15
C LYS A 18 23.43 -12.88 -4.83
N THR A 19 24.00 -11.69 -4.74
CA THR A 19 23.93 -10.83 -3.56
C THR A 19 23.26 -9.51 -3.93
N ILE A 20 22.25 -9.14 -3.18
CA ILE A 20 21.47 -7.91 -3.35
C ILE A 20 21.60 -7.09 -2.08
N VAL A 21 22.04 -5.85 -2.20
CA VAL A 21 21.96 -4.87 -1.11
C VAL A 21 20.65 -4.12 -1.27
N PHE A 22 19.74 -4.33 -0.34
CA PHE A 22 18.38 -3.79 -0.38
C PHE A 22 18.25 -2.63 0.61
N CYS A 23 18.26 -1.39 0.10
CA CYS A 23 18.12 -0.18 0.90
C CYS A 23 16.63 0.19 0.99
N GLY A 24 15.98 -0.23 2.06
CA GLY A 24 14.55 -0.03 2.31
C GLY A 24 14.16 -0.53 3.69
N VAL A 25 12.87 -0.58 3.98
CA VAL A 25 12.36 -1.10 5.26
C VAL A 25 12.32 -2.63 5.28
N SER A 26 12.32 -3.22 6.47
CA SER A 26 12.49 -4.66 6.73
C SER A 26 11.58 -5.54 5.87
N PHE A 27 10.27 -5.29 5.81
CA PHE A 27 9.33 -6.10 5.04
C PHE A 27 9.61 -6.11 3.53
N MET A 28 10.28 -5.07 2.99
CA MET A 28 10.69 -5.03 1.58
C MET A 28 11.85 -5.99 1.32
N GLY A 29 12.85 -6.02 2.22
CA GLY A 29 13.94 -6.99 2.20
C GLY A 29 13.45 -8.43 2.34
N GLU A 30 12.50 -8.67 3.26
CA GLU A 30 11.82 -9.97 3.40
C GLU A 30 11.10 -10.39 2.12
N SER A 31 10.36 -9.49 1.49
CA SER A 31 9.68 -9.75 0.21
C SER A 31 10.67 -10.09 -0.90
N ALA A 32 11.80 -9.37 -0.97
CA ALA A 32 12.86 -9.66 -1.92
C ALA A 32 13.47 -11.06 -1.67
N LYS A 33 13.66 -11.44 -0.39
CA LYS A 33 14.17 -12.77 -0.01
C LYS A 33 13.18 -13.89 -0.32
N ILE A 34 11.88 -13.69 -0.06
CA ILE A 34 10.81 -14.65 -0.37
C ILE A 34 10.79 -14.98 -1.87
N LEU A 35 10.92 -13.95 -2.73
CA LEU A 35 10.93 -14.13 -4.18
C LEU A 35 12.26 -14.64 -4.74
N ASN A 36 13.33 -14.59 -3.95
CA ASN A 36 14.70 -14.99 -4.35
C ASN A 36 15.35 -15.86 -3.27
N PRO A 37 14.79 -17.04 -2.98
CA PRO A 37 15.28 -17.88 -1.86
C PRO A 37 16.74 -18.31 -1.99
N GLU A 38 17.27 -18.40 -3.21
CA GLU A 38 18.65 -18.75 -3.51
C GLU A 38 19.64 -17.57 -3.41
N LYS A 39 19.14 -16.32 -3.37
CA LYS A 39 19.99 -15.13 -3.30
C LYS A 39 20.24 -14.68 -1.86
N THR A 40 21.35 -14.02 -1.62
CA THR A 40 21.62 -13.32 -0.38
C THR A 40 21.05 -11.91 -0.47
N VAL A 41 20.13 -11.56 0.44
CA VAL A 41 19.60 -10.20 0.56
C VAL A 41 20.17 -9.58 1.82
N LEU A 42 20.90 -8.49 1.67
CA LEU A 42 21.53 -7.72 2.74
C LEU A 42 20.79 -6.39 2.91
N MET A 43 20.47 -6.06 4.14
CA MET A 43 19.91 -4.77 4.50
C MET A 43 20.96 -3.95 5.27
N PRO A 44 21.29 -2.73 4.84
CA PRO A 44 22.29 -1.89 5.51
C PRO A 44 21.91 -1.51 6.94
N ASP A 45 20.61 -1.36 7.19
CA ASP A 45 20.07 -1.04 8.50
C ASP A 45 18.85 -1.93 8.79
N MET A 46 18.98 -2.81 9.76
CA MET A 46 17.88 -3.70 10.20
C MET A 46 16.86 -2.99 11.07
N ALA A 47 17.14 -1.78 11.55
CA ALA A 47 16.18 -0.95 12.28
C ALA A 47 15.26 -0.14 11.36
N ALA A 48 15.58 -0.09 10.05
CA ALA A 48 14.70 0.52 9.07
C ALA A 48 13.42 -0.32 8.94
N ASP A 49 12.32 0.16 9.51
CA ASP A 49 11.07 -0.58 9.61
C ASP A 49 9.85 0.28 9.33
N CYS A 50 8.71 -0.37 9.16
CA CYS A 50 7.41 0.27 8.95
C CYS A 50 6.47 -0.14 10.09
N PRO A 51 6.04 0.79 10.96
CA PRO A 51 5.16 0.46 12.10
C PRO A 51 3.90 -0.31 11.69
N ARG A 52 3.30 0.05 10.55
CA ARG A 52 2.11 -0.64 10.03
C ARG A 52 2.32 -2.13 9.80
N ALA A 53 3.53 -2.55 9.41
CA ALA A 53 3.82 -3.96 9.14
C ALA A 53 3.60 -4.86 10.36
N HIS A 54 3.56 -4.27 11.57
CA HIS A 54 3.35 -4.95 12.86
C HIS A 54 1.96 -4.69 13.47
N MET A 55 1.05 -4.00 12.77
CA MET A 55 -0.29 -3.69 13.27
C MET A 55 -1.33 -4.80 13.05
N ALA A 56 -0.89 -6.02 12.76
CA ALA A 56 -1.70 -7.23 12.75
C ALA A 56 -0.91 -8.35 13.42
N SER A 57 -1.57 -9.43 13.84
CA SER A 57 -0.91 -10.59 14.43
C SER A 57 -1.44 -11.91 13.89
N ALA A 58 -0.62 -12.97 13.97
CA ALA A 58 -1.03 -14.31 13.60
C ALA A 58 -2.21 -14.79 14.45
N GLU A 59 -2.23 -14.46 15.75
CA GLU A 59 -3.30 -14.82 16.68
C GLU A 59 -4.63 -14.19 16.25
N THR A 60 -4.62 -12.92 15.80
CA THR A 60 -5.82 -12.27 15.29
C THR A 60 -6.31 -12.95 14.00
N ILE A 61 -5.40 -13.33 13.10
CA ILE A 61 -5.75 -14.07 11.90
C ILE A 61 -6.43 -15.39 12.22
N GLU A 62 -5.84 -16.20 13.13
CA GLU A 62 -6.38 -17.50 13.54
C GLU A 62 -7.75 -17.34 14.23
N LYS A 63 -7.91 -16.33 15.07
CA LYS A 63 -9.20 -16.00 15.69
C LYS A 63 -10.27 -15.74 14.65
N ILE A 64 -10.02 -14.84 13.70
CA ILE A 64 -11.00 -14.50 12.64
C ILE A 64 -11.27 -15.72 11.76
N ARG A 65 -10.28 -16.55 11.43
CA ARG A 65 -10.48 -17.81 10.71
C ARG A 65 -11.42 -18.77 11.45
N SER A 66 -11.42 -18.77 12.78
CA SER A 66 -12.33 -19.61 13.57
C SER A 66 -13.78 -19.11 13.59
N GLU A 67 -14.01 -17.83 13.23
CA GLU A 67 -15.33 -17.20 13.25
C GLU A 67 -16.05 -17.27 11.88
N TYR A 68 -15.31 -17.53 10.78
CA TYR A 68 -15.86 -17.50 9.42
C TYR A 68 -15.40 -18.72 8.61
N ASP A 69 -16.33 -19.56 8.15
CA ASP A 69 -16.02 -20.76 7.34
C ASP A 69 -15.54 -20.42 5.92
N ASP A 70 -16.02 -19.32 5.34
CA ASP A 70 -15.65 -18.85 3.99
C ASP A 70 -14.88 -17.53 4.10
N LEU A 71 -13.61 -17.62 4.51
CA LEU A 71 -12.73 -16.46 4.72
C LEU A 71 -11.51 -16.53 3.81
N ALA A 72 -11.18 -15.40 3.17
CA ALA A 72 -9.85 -15.14 2.63
C ALA A 72 -9.16 -14.05 3.44
N VAL A 73 -7.95 -14.32 3.89
CA VAL A 73 -7.05 -13.33 4.52
C VAL A 73 -6.23 -12.68 3.43
N VAL A 74 -6.50 -11.42 3.18
CA VAL A 74 -5.83 -10.59 2.17
C VAL A 74 -4.79 -9.71 2.86
N CYS A 75 -3.53 -9.98 2.61
CA CYS A 75 -2.41 -9.28 3.23
C CYS A 75 -1.85 -8.21 2.29
N TYR A 76 -1.88 -6.97 2.74
CA TYR A 76 -1.16 -5.91 2.04
C TYR A 76 0.35 -6.16 2.14
N ILE A 77 1.05 -5.97 1.03
CA ILE A 77 2.49 -6.31 0.90
C ILE A 77 3.37 -5.65 1.97
N ASN A 78 2.94 -4.51 2.51
CA ASN A 78 3.61 -3.78 3.59
C ASN A 78 3.35 -4.45 4.95
N SER A 79 3.70 -5.70 5.05
CA SER A 79 3.53 -6.59 6.21
C SER A 79 4.75 -7.48 6.37
N THR A 80 4.96 -8.03 7.56
CA THR A 80 6.05 -8.97 7.83
C THR A 80 5.90 -10.28 7.06
N ALA A 81 7.00 -11.01 6.87
CA ALA A 81 6.98 -12.35 6.27
C ALA A 81 6.09 -13.32 7.08
N GLU A 82 6.02 -13.16 8.40
CA GLU A 82 5.15 -13.95 9.27
C GLU A 82 3.67 -13.75 8.92
N LEU A 83 3.19 -12.50 8.83
CA LEU A 83 1.81 -12.21 8.44
C LEU A 83 1.48 -12.74 7.05
N LYS A 84 2.41 -12.61 6.10
CA LYS A 84 2.28 -13.16 4.74
C LYS A 84 2.10 -14.68 4.76
N ARG A 85 2.81 -15.40 5.64
CA ARG A 85 2.71 -16.85 5.79
C ARG A 85 1.33 -17.31 6.29
N HIS A 86 0.66 -16.49 7.11
CA HIS A 86 -0.68 -16.76 7.64
C HIS A 86 -1.81 -16.28 6.71
N SER A 87 -1.48 -15.70 5.58
CA SER A 87 -2.44 -15.11 4.65
C SER A 87 -2.65 -15.97 3.41
N ASP A 88 -3.81 -15.83 2.75
CA ASP A 88 -4.15 -16.59 1.54
C ASP A 88 -3.59 -15.91 0.28
N VAL A 89 -3.50 -14.58 0.31
CA VAL A 89 -2.96 -13.80 -0.82
C VAL A 89 -2.33 -12.49 -0.34
N CYS A 90 -1.27 -12.07 -1.03
CA CYS A 90 -0.66 -10.76 -0.85
C CYS A 90 -1.04 -9.82 -2.00
N VAL A 91 -1.32 -8.56 -1.66
CA VAL A 91 -1.73 -7.52 -2.61
C VAL A 91 -0.92 -6.24 -2.44
N THR A 92 -0.93 -5.42 -3.48
CA THR A 92 -0.47 -4.02 -3.44
C THR A 92 -1.66 -3.09 -3.62
N SER A 93 -1.52 -1.79 -3.33
CA SER A 93 -2.58 -0.80 -3.59
C SER A 93 -3.07 -0.82 -5.04
N SER A 94 -2.17 -1.05 -6.01
CA SER A 94 -2.51 -1.07 -7.44
C SER A 94 -3.26 -2.32 -7.93
N ASN A 95 -3.21 -3.45 -7.22
CA ASN A 95 -3.82 -4.71 -7.68
C ASN A 95 -4.89 -5.28 -6.73
N ALA A 96 -5.05 -4.71 -5.54
CA ALA A 96 -5.92 -5.24 -4.49
C ALA A 96 -7.37 -5.41 -4.96
N VAL A 97 -7.96 -4.40 -5.59
CA VAL A 97 -9.34 -4.44 -6.10
C VAL A 97 -9.53 -5.61 -7.08
N LYS A 98 -8.60 -5.77 -8.04
CA LYS A 98 -8.66 -6.85 -9.04
C LYS A 98 -8.57 -8.23 -8.40
N ILE A 99 -7.65 -8.39 -7.43
CA ILE A 99 -7.43 -9.68 -6.77
C ILE A 99 -8.62 -10.00 -5.88
N VAL A 100 -9.10 -9.07 -5.04
CA VAL A 100 -10.23 -9.29 -4.15
C VAL A 100 -11.51 -9.65 -4.92
N LYS A 101 -11.77 -9.00 -6.06
CA LYS A 101 -12.88 -9.36 -6.95
C LYS A 101 -12.79 -10.80 -7.47
N ALA A 102 -11.58 -11.29 -7.73
CA ALA A 102 -11.35 -12.63 -8.27
C ALA A 102 -11.38 -13.74 -7.22
N LEU A 103 -11.27 -13.42 -5.93
CA LEU A 103 -11.35 -14.42 -4.86
C LEU A 103 -12.75 -15.06 -4.81
N PRO A 104 -12.85 -16.40 -4.66
CA PRO A 104 -14.14 -17.07 -4.53
C PRO A 104 -14.85 -16.72 -3.21
N ASN A 105 -14.09 -16.46 -2.15
CA ASN A 105 -14.58 -16.21 -0.81
C ASN A 105 -15.45 -14.95 -0.74
N LYS A 106 -16.51 -15.02 0.04
CA LYS A 106 -17.37 -13.88 0.32
C LYS A 106 -16.83 -12.99 1.42
N ASN A 107 -16.22 -13.59 2.45
CA ASN A 107 -15.65 -12.88 3.58
C ASN A 107 -14.16 -12.60 3.33
N ILE A 108 -13.77 -11.34 3.52
CA ILE A 108 -12.42 -10.85 3.29
C ILE A 108 -11.90 -10.22 4.58
N PHE A 109 -10.91 -10.83 5.21
CA PHE A 109 -10.15 -10.18 6.28
C PHE A 109 -8.96 -9.47 5.67
N PHE A 110 -9.02 -8.15 5.61
CA PHE A 110 -7.95 -7.35 5.03
C PHE A 110 -7.00 -6.82 6.10
N ILE A 111 -5.73 -7.13 5.97
CA ILE A 111 -4.67 -6.72 6.92
C ILE A 111 -3.51 -6.03 6.19
N PRO A 112 -2.72 -5.18 6.89
CA PRO A 112 -2.99 -4.61 8.20
C PRO A 112 -3.78 -3.29 8.13
N ASP A 113 -3.89 -2.64 6.98
CA ASP A 113 -4.34 -1.26 6.77
C ASP A 113 -5.87 -1.14 6.61
N ARG A 114 -6.53 -0.48 7.60
CA ARG A 114 -7.98 -0.29 7.59
C ARG A 114 -8.47 0.68 6.51
N ASN A 115 -7.72 1.75 6.25
CA ASN A 115 -8.14 2.77 5.28
C ASN A 115 -8.13 2.20 3.87
N LEU A 116 -7.06 1.51 3.50
CA LEU A 116 -7.00 0.79 2.23
C LEU A 116 -8.11 -0.26 2.13
N ALA A 117 -8.40 -0.98 3.22
CA ALA A 117 -9.49 -1.96 3.27
C ALA A 117 -10.86 -1.30 3.02
N HIS A 118 -11.14 -0.16 3.66
CA HIS A 118 -12.38 0.60 3.45
C HIS A 118 -12.51 1.10 2.02
N TYR A 119 -11.42 1.64 1.44
CA TYR A 119 -11.41 2.06 0.05
C TYR A 119 -11.76 0.90 -0.91
N ILE A 120 -11.10 -0.25 -0.72
CA ILE A 120 -11.35 -1.44 -1.55
C ILE A 120 -12.78 -1.95 -1.36
N ALA A 121 -13.29 -1.98 -0.13
CA ALA A 121 -14.66 -2.40 0.18
C ALA A 121 -15.71 -1.56 -0.56
N GLY A 122 -15.49 -0.26 -0.67
CA GLY A 122 -16.34 0.64 -1.47
C GLY A 122 -16.39 0.29 -2.96
N LEU A 123 -15.29 -0.28 -3.50
CA LEU A 123 -15.17 -0.70 -4.90
C LEU A 123 -15.58 -2.15 -5.16
N VAL A 124 -15.79 -2.94 -4.10
CA VAL A 124 -16.13 -4.37 -4.16
C VAL A 124 -17.29 -4.67 -3.17
N PRO A 125 -18.46 -4.04 -3.37
CA PRO A 125 -19.57 -4.11 -2.41
C PRO A 125 -20.19 -5.51 -2.29
N GLU A 126 -19.91 -6.42 -3.21
CA GLU A 126 -20.35 -7.81 -3.17
C GLU A 126 -19.61 -8.66 -2.13
N LYS A 127 -18.50 -8.19 -1.59
CA LYS A 127 -17.72 -8.87 -0.54
C LYS A 127 -18.04 -8.31 0.85
N ASN A 128 -17.94 -9.14 1.85
CA ASN A 128 -18.06 -8.76 3.25
C ASN A 128 -16.66 -8.57 3.83
N PHE A 129 -16.30 -7.33 4.17
CA PHE A 129 -14.99 -7.02 4.72
C PHE A 129 -14.99 -7.07 6.24
N ILE A 130 -13.99 -7.75 6.80
CA ILE A 130 -13.60 -7.70 8.20
C ILE A 130 -12.32 -6.85 8.24
N TYR A 131 -12.31 -5.83 9.08
CA TYR A 131 -11.26 -4.83 9.14
C TYR A 131 -10.30 -5.14 10.28
N ASN A 132 -9.01 -4.95 10.03
CA ASN A 132 -7.99 -4.84 11.05
C ASN A 132 -7.85 -3.36 11.43
N GLU A 133 -7.38 -3.08 12.67
CA GLU A 133 -7.29 -1.69 13.17
C GLU A 133 -5.97 -0.95 12.80
N GLY A 134 -5.11 -1.58 12.02
CA GLY A 134 -3.85 -0.98 11.58
C GLY A 134 -4.04 0.11 10.52
N PHE A 135 -3.07 1.00 10.40
CA PHE A 135 -3.09 2.14 9.48
C PHE A 135 -1.67 2.60 9.11
N CYS A 136 -1.56 3.38 8.06
CA CYS A 136 -0.32 4.06 7.72
C CYS A 136 -0.22 5.38 8.49
N ILE A 137 0.83 5.55 9.31
CA ILE A 137 1.03 6.77 10.10
C ILE A 137 1.21 8.02 9.23
N VAL A 138 1.72 7.88 8.01
CA VAL A 138 1.89 9.00 7.07
C VAL A 138 0.54 9.49 6.54
N HIS A 139 -0.36 8.56 6.18
CA HIS A 139 -1.63 8.91 5.56
C HIS A 139 -2.74 9.20 6.57
N GLU A 140 -2.72 8.52 7.72
CA GLU A 140 -3.76 8.65 8.75
C GLU A 140 -3.88 10.07 9.32
N TYR A 141 -2.76 10.78 9.42
CA TYR A 141 -2.70 12.12 10.01
C TYR A 141 -2.81 13.25 8.99
N MET A 142 -3.19 12.97 7.75
CA MET A 142 -3.54 14.00 6.78
C MET A 142 -4.86 14.66 7.15
N GLU A 143 -4.87 15.95 7.32
CA GLU A 143 -6.04 16.71 7.77
C GLU A 143 -6.77 17.36 6.59
N VAL A 144 -8.10 17.29 6.63
CA VAL A 144 -8.99 17.89 5.63
C VAL A 144 -8.75 19.40 5.53
N GLU A 145 -8.55 20.05 6.68
CA GLU A 145 -8.34 21.50 6.81
C GLU A 145 -7.08 21.96 6.07
N GLU A 146 -5.99 21.17 6.12
CA GLU A 146 -4.76 21.46 5.39
C GLU A 146 -4.95 21.37 3.88
N ILE A 147 -5.68 20.33 3.41
CA ILE A 147 -5.98 20.15 1.99
C ILE A 147 -6.89 21.28 1.48
N GLN A 148 -7.90 21.66 2.26
CA GLN A 148 -8.82 22.76 1.93
C GLN A 148 -8.08 24.11 1.89
N ALA A 149 -7.15 24.36 2.82
CA ALA A 149 -6.32 25.54 2.82
C ALA A 149 -5.42 25.61 1.57
N ALA A 150 -4.74 24.51 1.25
CA ALA A 150 -3.93 24.40 0.04
C ALA A 150 -4.77 24.61 -1.24
N LYS A 151 -5.98 24.02 -1.28
CA LYS A 151 -6.90 24.20 -2.42
C LYS A 151 -7.43 25.64 -2.54
N ALA A 152 -7.58 26.37 -1.41
CA ALA A 152 -7.96 27.78 -1.43
C ALA A 152 -6.86 28.69 -1.97
N GLU A 153 -5.59 28.36 -1.72
CA GLU A 153 -4.42 29.06 -2.27
C GLU A 153 -4.16 28.68 -3.73
N HIS A 154 -4.47 27.42 -4.12
CA HIS A 154 -4.25 26.84 -5.43
C HIS A 154 -5.56 26.25 -6.01
N PRO A 155 -6.55 27.09 -6.39
CA PRO A 155 -7.90 26.64 -6.74
C PRO A 155 -7.96 25.71 -7.94
N GLU A 156 -7.00 25.84 -8.86
CA GLU A 156 -6.91 25.00 -10.07
C GLU A 156 -6.08 23.70 -9.88
N ALA A 157 -5.44 23.52 -8.70
CA ALA A 157 -4.64 22.34 -8.44
C ALA A 157 -5.51 21.08 -8.35
N GLU A 158 -5.09 19.98 -8.99
CA GLU A 158 -5.70 18.67 -8.77
C GLU A 158 -5.21 18.02 -7.48
N VAL A 159 -6.13 17.43 -6.71
CA VAL A 159 -5.83 16.69 -5.47
C VAL A 159 -5.65 15.20 -5.81
N LEU A 160 -4.44 14.70 -5.66
CA LEU A 160 -4.11 13.30 -5.95
C LEU A 160 -3.76 12.58 -4.65
N SER A 161 -4.54 11.56 -4.26
CA SER A 161 -4.42 10.90 -2.96
C SER A 161 -4.14 9.41 -3.07
N HIS A 162 -3.39 8.91 -2.09
CA HIS A 162 -3.20 7.47 -1.93
C HIS A 162 -4.40 6.85 -1.21
N PRO A 163 -4.86 5.63 -1.57
CA PRO A 163 -6.04 4.99 -0.97
C PRO A 163 -5.87 4.59 0.51
N GLU A 164 -4.70 4.78 1.10
CA GLU A 164 -4.43 4.67 2.53
C GLU A 164 -4.83 5.92 3.33
N CYS A 165 -5.22 7.00 2.66
CA CYS A 165 -5.73 8.20 3.33
C CYS A 165 -7.10 7.92 3.94
N PRO A 166 -7.49 8.63 5.03
CA PRO A 166 -8.83 8.58 5.58
C PRO A 166 -9.90 8.92 4.54
N ALA A 167 -11.09 8.32 4.66
CA ALA A 167 -12.19 8.51 3.72
C ALA A 167 -12.49 9.99 3.45
N LYS A 168 -12.51 10.83 4.51
CA LYS A 168 -12.74 12.28 4.42
C LYS A 168 -11.71 13.03 3.55
N VAL A 169 -10.48 12.51 3.45
CA VAL A 169 -9.44 13.04 2.55
C VAL A 169 -9.70 12.57 1.13
N LEU A 170 -10.07 11.30 0.97
CA LEU A 170 -10.39 10.74 -0.35
C LEU A 170 -11.61 11.42 -1.00
N GLU A 171 -12.58 11.89 -0.20
CA GLU A 171 -13.75 12.64 -0.67
C GLU A 171 -13.37 14.00 -1.31
N LEU A 172 -12.21 14.57 -0.95
CA LEU A 172 -11.70 15.82 -1.53
C LEU A 172 -10.81 15.59 -2.75
N SER A 173 -10.55 14.36 -3.12
CA SER A 173 -9.56 14.00 -4.13
C SER A 173 -10.17 13.95 -5.52
N ASP A 174 -9.49 14.58 -6.49
CA ASP A 174 -9.83 14.46 -7.90
C ASP A 174 -9.39 13.10 -8.47
N PHE A 175 -8.37 12.49 -7.87
CA PHE A 175 -7.88 11.15 -8.22
C PHE A 175 -7.39 10.40 -6.99
N VAL A 176 -7.73 9.11 -6.93
CA VAL A 176 -7.22 8.19 -5.89
C VAL A 176 -6.54 7.00 -6.56
N GLY A 177 -5.29 6.76 -6.19
CA GLY A 177 -4.51 5.66 -6.76
C GLY A 177 -3.21 5.38 -6.00
N SER A 178 -2.57 4.27 -6.36
CA SER A 178 -1.24 3.92 -5.85
C SER A 178 -0.20 4.98 -6.21
N THR A 179 0.96 4.96 -5.54
CA THR A 179 2.07 5.90 -5.83
C THR A 179 2.42 5.95 -7.32
N SER A 180 2.48 4.80 -8.00
CA SER A 180 2.77 4.74 -9.43
C SER A 180 1.63 5.31 -10.30
N GLU A 181 0.38 5.15 -9.88
CA GLU A 181 -0.79 5.71 -10.56
C GLU A 181 -0.87 7.23 -10.35
N ILE A 182 -0.55 7.74 -9.16
CA ILE A 182 -0.43 9.19 -8.89
C ILE A 182 0.61 9.83 -9.81
N ILE A 183 1.81 9.23 -9.91
CA ILE A 183 2.87 9.71 -10.79
C ILE A 183 2.39 9.70 -12.27
N ALA A 184 1.72 8.62 -12.68
CA ALA A 184 1.21 8.49 -14.04
C ALA A 184 0.07 9.49 -14.34
N GLN A 185 -0.80 9.75 -13.36
CA GLN A 185 -1.89 10.73 -13.47
C GLN A 185 -1.34 12.15 -13.61
N ALA A 186 -0.41 12.55 -12.74
CA ALA A 186 0.23 13.87 -12.83
C ALA A 186 0.90 14.12 -14.19
N GLY A 187 1.55 13.08 -14.76
CA GLY A 187 2.18 13.20 -16.07
C GLY A 187 1.22 13.18 -17.27
N LYS A 188 -0.07 12.86 -17.06
CA LYS A 188 -1.11 12.86 -18.12
C LYS A 188 -2.06 14.03 -18.01
N SER A 189 -2.21 14.61 -16.82
CA SER A 189 -3.11 15.72 -16.57
C SER A 189 -2.60 17.00 -17.23
N ASP A 190 -3.54 17.85 -17.70
CA ASP A 190 -3.25 19.19 -18.18
C ASP A 190 -3.11 20.21 -17.03
N ALA A 191 -3.38 19.82 -15.77
CA ALA A 191 -3.22 20.66 -14.59
C ALA A 191 -1.77 21.11 -14.43
N LYS A 192 -1.59 22.34 -13.95
CA LYS A 192 -0.26 22.94 -13.74
C LYS A 192 0.23 22.82 -12.30
N GLU A 193 -0.69 22.50 -11.39
CA GLU A 193 -0.44 22.40 -9.97
C GLU A 193 -1.13 21.16 -9.43
N PHE A 194 -0.50 20.51 -8.44
CA PHE A 194 -1.03 19.31 -7.80
C PHE A 194 -0.88 19.42 -6.28
N ILE A 195 -1.92 19.04 -5.57
CA ILE A 195 -1.88 18.78 -4.13
C ILE A 195 -1.73 17.27 -3.95
N ILE A 196 -0.59 16.84 -3.43
CA ILE A 196 -0.23 15.43 -3.35
C ILE A 196 -0.43 14.90 -1.92
N CYS A 197 -1.43 14.04 -1.74
CA CYS A 197 -1.78 13.43 -0.47
C CYS A 197 -1.19 12.01 -0.38
N THR A 198 0.15 11.93 -0.24
CA THR A 198 0.91 10.72 0.04
C THR A 198 2.28 11.09 0.63
N GLU A 199 3.19 10.10 0.78
CA GLU A 199 4.52 10.34 1.35
C GLU A 199 5.36 11.28 0.48
N SER A 200 6.21 12.09 1.12
CA SER A 200 6.92 13.20 0.46
C SER A 200 7.99 12.77 -0.54
N GLY A 201 8.51 11.54 -0.46
CA GLY A 201 9.53 11.03 -1.40
C GLY A 201 9.03 10.94 -2.83
N VAL A 202 7.70 10.86 -3.05
CA VAL A 202 7.11 10.86 -4.39
C VAL A 202 7.36 12.16 -5.14
N LEU A 203 7.55 13.28 -4.44
CA LEU A 203 7.78 14.60 -5.05
C LEU A 203 9.03 14.61 -5.93
N TYR A 204 10.09 13.90 -5.55
CA TYR A 204 11.29 13.78 -6.37
C TYR A 204 10.99 13.13 -7.74
N GLU A 205 10.21 12.04 -7.73
CA GLU A 205 9.84 11.36 -8.98
C GLU A 205 8.88 12.20 -9.83
N LEU A 206 7.96 12.94 -9.21
CA LEU A 206 7.06 13.86 -9.90
C LEU A 206 7.85 15.00 -10.57
N GLN A 207 8.76 15.67 -9.87
CA GLN A 207 9.59 16.76 -10.41
C GLN A 207 10.52 16.29 -11.52
N LYS A 208 10.94 15.02 -11.52
CA LYS A 208 11.81 14.48 -12.57
C LYS A 208 11.08 14.15 -13.86
N ARG A 209 9.77 13.96 -13.81
CA ARG A 209 8.95 13.48 -14.93
C ARG A 209 8.01 14.54 -15.51
N ASN A 210 7.85 15.68 -14.83
CA ASN A 210 6.98 16.79 -15.23
C ASN A 210 7.76 18.06 -15.51
#